data_2bbe31d0c3d077e07871fd389c59d72c
#
_entry.id   2bbe31d0c3d077e07871fd389c59d72c
#
_cell.length_a   1.000
_cell.length_b   1.000
_cell.length_c   1.000
_cell.angle_alpha   90.00
_cell.angle_beta   90.00
_cell.angle_gamma   90.00
#
_symmetry.space_group_name_H-M   'P 1'
#
loop_
_entity.id
_entity.type
_entity.pdbx_description
1 polymer ?
#
loop_
_entity_poly.entity_id
_entity_poly.type
_entity_poly.pdbx_seq_one_letter_code
_entity_poly.pdbx_strand_id
1 'polypeptide(L)'
;MNECYQIKYKIPSIEAFNQLRVEAGLSNKEKEAIKIGLPNTLFAVTIYDDNKLIGMGRVVGDGAIVFHVVDIVVKPSYQGKGLGKRVMQEIVNYLDSHTYKGSYVSLIADIPADKLYEKFGFRYTTPNSQGMYRMY
;
A
#
# COMPACT_ATOMS: atom_id res chain seq x y z
N MET A 1 2.84 -7.56 20.06
CA MET A 1 3.22 -6.14 19.84
C MET A 1 2.55 -5.30 20.92
N ASN A 2 3.35 -4.62 21.70
CA ASN A 2 2.83 -3.91 22.89
C ASN A 2 2.61 -2.43 22.67
N GLU A 3 3.06 -1.90 21.54
CA GLU A 3 2.95 -0.49 21.26
C GLU A 3 1.52 -0.15 20.84
N CYS A 4 1.06 1.00 21.30
CA CYS A 4 -0.27 1.49 20.98
C CYS A 4 -0.23 2.38 19.74
N TYR A 5 -0.10 1.74 18.59
CA TYR A 5 -0.13 2.47 17.33
C TYR A 5 -1.59 2.76 16.94
N GLN A 6 -1.80 3.88 16.30
CA GLN A 6 -3.12 4.22 15.79
C GLN A 6 -3.23 3.82 14.33
N ILE A 7 -4.33 3.14 14.02
CA ILE A 7 -4.66 2.76 12.65
C ILE A 7 -5.76 3.70 12.18
N LYS A 8 -5.55 4.34 11.04
CA LYS A 8 -6.56 5.24 10.44
C LYS A 8 -6.83 4.81 9.02
N TYR A 9 -8.06 5.04 8.58
CA TYR A 9 -8.52 4.67 7.23
C TYR A 9 -8.69 5.92 6.40
N LYS A 10 -7.59 6.65 6.22
CA LYS A 10 -7.57 7.89 5.45
C LYS A 10 -6.19 8.12 4.87
N ILE A 11 -6.14 8.93 3.83
CA ILE A 11 -4.86 9.30 3.20
C ILE A 11 -4.03 10.14 4.16
N PRO A 12 -2.69 10.04 4.08
CA PRO A 12 -1.79 10.89 4.87
C PRO A 12 -1.68 12.27 4.25
N SER A 13 -1.00 13.17 4.96
CA SER A 13 -0.64 14.45 4.37
C SER A 13 0.38 14.24 3.25
N ILE A 14 0.48 15.24 2.37
CA ILE A 14 1.44 15.20 1.25
C ILE A 14 2.86 15.03 1.77
N GLU A 15 3.21 15.80 2.79
CA GLU A 15 4.54 15.78 3.37
C GLU A 15 4.87 14.44 4.02
N ALA A 16 3.95 13.92 4.81
CA ALA A 16 4.15 12.64 5.49
C ALA A 16 4.26 11.49 4.48
N PHE A 17 3.44 11.52 3.44
CA PHE A 17 3.46 10.53 2.38
C PHE A 17 4.84 10.44 1.73
N ASN A 18 5.33 11.59 1.27
CA ASN A 18 6.62 11.63 0.57
C ASN A 18 7.78 11.32 1.49
N GLN A 19 7.74 11.83 2.72
CA GLN A 19 8.79 11.57 3.70
C GLN A 19 8.90 10.07 4.00
N LEU A 20 7.78 9.39 4.23
CA LEU A 20 7.80 7.96 4.51
C LEU A 20 8.34 7.16 3.33
N ARG A 21 7.92 7.51 2.11
CA ARG A 21 8.44 6.85 0.90
C ARG A 21 9.96 6.96 0.82
N VAL A 22 10.48 8.17 0.96
CA VAL A 22 11.93 8.41 0.86
C VAL A 22 12.68 7.68 1.98
N GLU A 23 12.19 7.74 3.20
CA GLU A 23 12.81 7.05 4.33
C GLU A 23 12.89 5.54 4.12
N ALA A 24 11.93 4.98 3.41
CA ALA A 24 11.89 3.55 3.12
C ALA A 24 12.60 3.18 1.81
N GLY A 25 13.28 4.12 1.18
CA GLY A 25 14.06 3.87 -0.03
C GLY A 25 13.28 3.96 -1.33
N LEU A 26 12.06 4.46 -1.30
CA LEU A 26 11.27 4.67 -2.51
C LEU A 26 11.51 6.06 -3.08
N SER A 27 11.11 6.26 -4.33
CA SER A 27 11.33 7.54 -4.99
C SER A 27 10.49 8.65 -4.40
N ASN A 28 11.04 9.86 -4.41
CA ASN A 28 10.30 11.07 -4.12
C ASN A 28 9.30 11.34 -5.24
N LYS A 29 8.09 11.74 -4.89
CA LYS A 29 7.07 12.08 -5.90
C LYS A 29 6.88 13.59 -5.97
N GLU A 30 6.55 14.05 -7.16
CA GLU A 30 6.25 15.47 -7.38
C GLU A 30 5.07 15.90 -6.51
N LYS A 31 5.23 16.99 -5.79
CA LYS A 31 4.22 17.48 -4.85
C LYS A 31 2.86 17.70 -5.51
N GLU A 32 2.84 18.30 -6.70
CA GLU A 32 1.59 18.54 -7.41
C GLU A 32 0.90 17.25 -7.83
N ALA A 33 1.69 16.22 -8.17
CA ALA A 33 1.13 14.92 -8.50
C ALA A 33 0.51 14.24 -7.27
N ILE A 34 1.16 14.33 -6.12
CA ILE A 34 0.62 13.79 -4.87
C ILE A 34 -0.70 14.48 -4.52
N LYS A 35 -0.76 15.79 -4.70
CA LYS A 35 -1.93 16.62 -4.41
C LYS A 35 -3.16 16.17 -5.20
N ILE A 36 -2.94 15.72 -6.44
CA ILE A 36 -4.00 15.20 -7.30
C ILE A 36 -4.26 13.71 -7.00
N GLY A 37 -3.20 12.93 -6.84
CA GLY A 37 -3.29 11.48 -6.77
C GLY A 37 -3.86 10.95 -5.47
N LEU A 38 -3.42 11.47 -4.33
CA LEU A 38 -3.90 10.96 -3.04
C LEU A 38 -5.42 11.04 -2.88
N PRO A 39 -6.09 12.16 -3.24
CA PRO A 39 -7.54 12.22 -3.13
C PRO A 39 -8.29 11.21 -4.00
N ASN A 40 -7.64 10.63 -4.99
CA ASN A 40 -8.24 9.61 -5.86
C ASN A 40 -8.04 8.19 -5.33
N THR A 41 -7.54 8.05 -4.13
CA THR A 41 -7.36 6.76 -3.46
C THR A 41 -8.72 6.14 -3.15
N LEU A 42 -8.92 4.87 -3.49
CA LEU A 42 -10.14 4.15 -3.16
C LEU A 42 -10.17 3.76 -1.68
N PHE A 43 -9.04 3.31 -1.17
CA PHE A 43 -8.91 2.91 0.23
C PHE A 43 -7.48 3.18 0.68
N ALA A 44 -7.35 3.74 1.86
CA ALA A 44 -6.05 3.96 2.47
C ALA A 44 -6.06 3.46 3.91
N VAL A 45 -4.95 2.87 4.31
CA VAL A 45 -4.69 2.55 5.71
C VAL A 45 -3.39 3.21 6.09
N THR A 46 -3.39 3.88 7.23
CA THR A 46 -2.22 4.56 7.76
C THR A 46 -2.01 4.16 9.20
N ILE A 47 -0.76 4.04 9.60
CA ILE A 47 -0.39 3.66 10.97
C ILE A 47 0.46 4.77 11.54
N TYR A 48 0.10 5.22 12.74
CA TYR A 48 0.79 6.31 13.41
C TYR A 48 1.33 5.86 14.76
N ASP A 49 2.52 6.33 15.07
CA ASP A 49 3.10 6.29 16.41
C ASP A 49 3.05 7.73 16.91
N ASP A 50 2.12 7.99 17.84
CA ASP A 50 1.68 9.34 18.19
C ASP A 50 1.22 10.06 16.91
N ASN A 51 1.87 11.14 16.52
CA ASN A 51 1.49 11.88 15.31
C ASN A 51 2.38 11.57 14.11
N LYS A 52 3.25 10.55 14.24
CA LYS A 52 4.20 10.20 13.19
C LYS A 52 3.67 9.08 12.33
N LEU A 53 3.60 9.29 11.04
CA LEU A 53 3.24 8.26 10.07
C LEU A 53 4.38 7.25 9.96
N ILE A 54 4.12 6.00 10.31
CA ILE A 54 5.14 4.93 10.31
C ILE A 54 4.83 3.81 9.35
N GLY A 55 3.61 3.73 8.86
CA GLY A 55 3.22 2.71 7.90
C GLY A 55 2.02 3.15 7.10
N MET A 56 1.88 2.61 5.90
CA MET A 56 0.74 2.92 5.04
C MET A 56 0.55 1.89 3.95
N GLY A 57 -0.61 1.94 3.32
CA GLY A 57 -0.90 1.22 2.09
C GLY A 57 -2.11 1.84 1.43
N ARG A 58 -2.21 1.73 0.11
CA ARG A 58 -3.32 2.29 -0.65
C ARG A 58 -3.85 1.30 -1.67
N VAL A 59 -5.11 1.47 -2.03
CA VAL A 59 -5.73 0.80 -3.17
C VAL A 59 -6.24 1.87 -4.12
N VAL A 60 -5.88 1.75 -5.39
CA VAL A 60 -6.36 2.63 -6.46
C VAL A 60 -7.02 1.78 -7.53
N GLY A 61 -7.78 2.42 -8.42
CA GLY A 61 -8.46 1.70 -9.49
C GLY A 61 -9.78 2.36 -9.86
N ASP A 62 -10.60 1.65 -10.60
CA ASP A 62 -11.92 2.15 -10.99
C ASP A 62 -13.01 1.85 -9.95
N GLY A 63 -12.68 1.09 -8.93
CA GLY A 63 -13.60 0.78 -7.86
C GLY A 63 -14.52 -0.41 -8.13
N ALA A 64 -14.35 -1.11 -9.25
CA ALA A 64 -15.23 -2.22 -9.61
C ALA A 64 -14.53 -3.34 -10.36
N ILE A 65 -13.85 -3.04 -11.45
CA ILE A 65 -13.26 -4.04 -12.33
C ILE A 65 -11.79 -4.26 -12.05
N VAL A 66 -11.04 -3.19 -11.81
CA VAL A 66 -9.59 -3.21 -11.65
C VAL A 66 -9.20 -2.47 -10.39
N PHE A 67 -8.38 -3.14 -9.58
CA PHE A 67 -7.81 -2.56 -8.36
C PHE A 67 -6.30 -2.79 -8.38
N HIS A 68 -5.56 -1.81 -7.92
CA HIS A 68 -4.11 -1.94 -7.79
C HIS A 68 -3.70 -1.55 -6.36
N VAL A 69 -3.00 -2.46 -5.70
CA VAL A 69 -2.46 -2.23 -4.36
C VAL A 69 -1.11 -1.56 -4.51
N VAL A 70 -0.91 -0.42 -3.86
CA VAL A 70 0.28 0.40 -4.06
C VAL A 70 0.69 1.07 -2.75
N ASP A 71 1.95 1.51 -2.68
CA ASP A 71 2.50 2.26 -1.56
C ASP A 71 2.40 1.53 -0.22
N ILE A 72 2.67 0.23 -0.24
CA ILE A 72 2.83 -0.54 1.00
C ILE A 72 4.21 -0.22 1.55
N VAL A 73 4.24 0.57 2.61
CA VAL A 73 5.50 1.07 3.16
C VAL A 73 5.45 1.04 4.68
N VAL A 74 6.53 0.57 5.30
CA VAL A 74 6.74 0.66 6.75
C VAL A 74 8.08 1.34 6.97
N LYS A 75 8.10 2.33 7.85
CA LYS A 75 9.33 3.03 8.20
C LYS A 75 10.38 2.02 8.67
N PRO A 76 11.64 2.11 8.17
CA PRO A 76 12.66 1.10 8.48
C PRO A 76 12.82 0.79 9.97
N SER A 77 12.79 1.81 10.83
CA SER A 77 12.94 1.60 12.27
C SER A 77 11.75 0.87 12.91
N TYR A 78 10.66 0.69 12.18
CA TYR A 78 9.46 -0.01 12.66
C TYR A 78 9.22 -1.34 11.95
N GLN A 79 10.13 -1.74 11.09
CA GLN A 79 10.03 -3.03 10.42
C GLN A 79 10.33 -4.18 11.39
N GLY A 80 9.85 -5.38 11.04
CA GLY A 80 10.01 -6.54 11.91
C GLY A 80 9.02 -6.63 13.05
N LYS A 81 7.99 -5.79 13.07
CA LYS A 81 6.97 -5.75 14.13
C LYS A 81 5.59 -6.20 13.64
N GLY A 82 5.49 -6.70 12.42
CA GLY A 82 4.22 -7.16 11.85
C GLY A 82 3.34 -6.07 11.27
N LEU A 83 3.86 -4.86 11.09
CA LEU A 83 3.06 -3.74 10.57
C LEU A 83 2.71 -3.89 9.09
N GLY A 84 3.63 -4.41 8.29
CA GLY A 84 3.35 -4.69 6.88
C GLY A 84 2.22 -5.71 6.73
N LYS A 85 2.24 -6.74 7.56
CA LYS A 85 1.18 -7.74 7.61
C LYS A 85 -0.15 -7.10 8.00
N ARG A 86 -0.12 -6.17 8.97
CA ARG A 86 -1.34 -5.48 9.40
C ARG A 86 -1.91 -4.62 8.28
N VAL A 87 -1.05 -3.90 7.56
CA VAL A 87 -1.48 -3.10 6.41
C VAL A 87 -2.17 -3.99 5.37
N MET A 88 -1.54 -5.12 5.03
CA MET A 88 -2.12 -6.04 4.05
C MET A 88 -3.43 -6.63 4.51
N GLN A 89 -3.55 -6.95 5.79
CA GLN A 89 -4.81 -7.48 6.33
C GLN A 89 -5.95 -6.48 6.17
N GLU A 90 -5.69 -5.20 6.45
CA GLU A 90 -6.69 -4.16 6.29
C GLU A 90 -7.08 -3.98 4.82
N ILE A 91 -6.10 -4.03 3.93
CA ILE A 91 -6.34 -3.91 2.49
C ILE A 91 -7.18 -5.09 2.00
N VAL A 92 -6.84 -6.31 2.40
CA VAL A 92 -7.59 -7.50 1.97
C VAL A 92 -9.02 -7.46 2.52
N ASN A 93 -9.20 -7.00 3.76
CA ASN A 93 -10.53 -6.82 4.32
C ASN A 93 -11.37 -5.86 3.46
N TYR A 94 -10.77 -4.76 3.03
CA TYR A 94 -11.45 -3.83 2.12
C TYR A 94 -11.79 -4.50 0.79
N LEU A 95 -10.83 -5.19 0.20
CA LEU A 95 -11.02 -5.83 -1.11
C LEU A 95 -12.11 -6.89 -1.06
N ASP A 96 -12.13 -7.69 0.01
CA ASP A 96 -13.11 -8.77 0.16
C ASP A 96 -14.55 -8.23 0.16
N SER A 97 -14.76 -7.02 0.63
CA SER A 97 -16.10 -6.43 0.72
C SER A 97 -16.43 -5.46 -0.41
N HIS A 98 -15.49 -5.16 -1.31
CA HIS A 98 -15.70 -4.15 -2.36
C HIS A 98 -15.46 -4.67 -3.77
N THR A 99 -15.10 -5.93 -3.92
CA THR A 99 -14.87 -6.51 -5.25
C THR A 99 -16.10 -7.28 -5.72
N TYR A 100 -16.13 -7.52 -7.02
CA TYR A 100 -17.17 -8.29 -7.69
C TYR A 100 -16.55 -9.53 -8.30
N LYS A 101 -17.37 -10.48 -8.71
CA LYS A 101 -16.86 -11.64 -9.42
C LYS A 101 -16.11 -11.19 -10.67
N GLY A 102 -14.86 -11.62 -10.80
CA GLY A 102 -14.01 -11.24 -11.92
C GLY A 102 -13.22 -9.95 -11.74
N SER A 103 -13.39 -9.25 -10.62
CA SER A 103 -12.52 -8.09 -10.33
C SER A 103 -11.06 -8.53 -10.32
N TYR A 104 -10.20 -7.76 -10.97
CA TYR A 104 -8.78 -8.03 -11.05
C TYR A 104 -8.03 -7.13 -10.07
N VAL A 105 -7.32 -7.74 -9.13
CA VAL A 105 -6.52 -7.01 -8.14
C VAL A 105 -5.06 -7.35 -8.39
N SER A 106 -4.24 -6.34 -8.59
CA SER A 106 -2.81 -6.53 -8.87
C SER A 106 -1.94 -5.71 -7.95
N LEU A 107 -0.67 -6.08 -7.88
CA LEU A 107 0.38 -5.29 -7.24
C LEU A 107 1.70 -5.63 -7.89
N ILE A 108 2.66 -4.74 -7.74
CA ILE A 108 4.05 -4.99 -8.11
C ILE A 108 4.81 -5.18 -6.81
N ALA A 109 5.32 -6.38 -6.60
CA ALA A 109 5.97 -6.73 -5.34
C ALA A 109 7.47 -6.48 -5.42
N ASP A 110 7.97 -5.65 -4.52
CA ASP A 110 9.41 -5.51 -4.33
C ASP A 110 9.90 -6.71 -3.54
N ILE A 111 10.98 -7.32 -4.01
CA ILE A 111 11.57 -8.48 -3.34
C ILE A 111 12.30 -7.98 -2.08
N PRO A 112 12.10 -8.63 -0.92
CA PRO A 112 11.45 -9.93 -0.68
C PRO A 112 10.01 -9.83 -0.19
N ALA A 113 9.35 -8.70 -0.31
CA ALA A 113 7.98 -8.52 0.18
C ALA A 113 6.96 -9.40 -0.56
N ASP A 114 7.33 -9.95 -1.72
CA ASP A 114 6.48 -10.88 -2.45
C ASP A 114 6.03 -12.07 -1.59
N LYS A 115 6.89 -12.52 -0.67
CA LYS A 115 6.56 -13.62 0.24
C LYS A 115 5.40 -13.29 1.18
N LEU A 116 5.34 -12.04 1.62
CA LEU A 116 4.22 -11.57 2.44
C LEU A 116 2.92 -11.58 1.63
N TYR A 117 2.97 -11.09 0.41
CA TYR A 117 1.78 -10.99 -0.43
C TYR A 117 1.22 -12.37 -0.80
N GLU A 118 2.10 -13.36 -0.99
CA GLU A 118 1.66 -14.73 -1.23
C GLU A 118 0.77 -15.26 -0.10
N LYS A 119 1.06 -14.86 1.14
CA LYS A 119 0.28 -15.29 2.30
C LYS A 119 -1.15 -14.75 2.27
N PHE A 120 -1.40 -13.72 1.49
CA PHE A 120 -2.71 -13.11 1.34
C PHE A 120 -3.40 -13.51 0.03
N GLY A 121 -2.89 -14.55 -0.65
CA GLY A 121 -3.54 -15.10 -1.83
C GLY A 121 -3.09 -14.49 -3.16
N PHE A 122 -2.11 -13.60 -3.13
CA PHE A 122 -1.52 -13.07 -4.36
C PHE A 122 -0.60 -14.12 -4.97
N ARG A 123 -0.66 -14.26 -6.28
CA ARG A 123 0.15 -15.22 -7.03
C ARG A 123 0.92 -14.50 -8.11
N TYR A 124 2.07 -15.05 -8.48
CA TYR A 124 2.86 -14.48 -9.56
C TYR A 124 2.11 -14.59 -10.88
N THR A 125 2.23 -13.56 -11.71
CA THR A 125 1.57 -13.56 -13.03
C THR A 125 2.30 -14.43 -14.04
N THR A 126 3.61 -14.65 -13.84
CA THR A 126 4.38 -15.53 -14.71
C THR A 126 3.90 -16.97 -14.60
N PRO A 127 4.05 -17.80 -15.66
CA PRO A 127 4.68 -17.51 -16.95
C PRO A 127 3.77 -16.85 -17.99
N ASN A 128 2.46 -16.77 -17.75
CA ASN A 128 1.53 -16.32 -18.78
C ASN A 128 1.55 -14.81 -19.00
N SER A 129 1.98 -14.06 -18.01
CA SER A 129 2.09 -12.61 -18.10
C SER A 129 3.23 -12.12 -17.22
N GLN A 130 3.54 -10.86 -17.31
CA GLN A 130 4.64 -10.27 -16.56
C GLN A 130 4.35 -8.80 -16.31
N GLY A 131 4.61 -8.34 -15.09
CA GLY A 131 4.50 -6.93 -14.77
C GLY A 131 5.53 -6.12 -15.55
N MET A 132 5.12 -4.96 -16.03
CA MET A 132 5.98 -4.03 -16.74
C MET A 132 5.70 -2.64 -16.24
N TYR A 133 6.72 -1.76 -16.32
CA TYR A 133 6.53 -0.38 -15.86
C TYR A 133 7.29 0.60 -16.75
N ARG A 134 6.87 1.84 -16.72
CA ARG A 134 7.55 2.94 -17.39
C ARG A 134 7.54 4.13 -16.44
N MET A 135 8.71 4.71 -16.20
CA MET A 135 8.85 5.84 -15.28
C MET A 135 9.07 7.13 -16.08
N TYR A 136 8.52 8.21 -15.59
CA TYR A 136 8.64 9.54 -16.22
C TYR A 136 9.40 10.51 -15.32
#